data_f6673eacfadca074b571ad3415fa0fa7
#
_entry.id   f6673eacfadca074b571ad3415fa0fa7
#
_cell.length_a   1.000
_cell.length_b   1.000
_cell.length_c   1.000
_cell.angle_alpha   90.00
_cell.angle_beta   90.00
_cell.angle_gamma   90.00
#
_symmetry.space_group_name_H-M   'P 1'
#
loop_
_entity.id
_entity.type
_entity.pdbx_description
1 polymer ?
#
loop_
_entity_poly.entity_id
_entity_poly.type
_entity_poly.pdbx_seq_one_letter_code
_entity_poly.pdbx_strand_id
1 'polypeptide(L)'
;MRLDLLRTQLQRGIQASDFATPVELERLHALEDQQREVRYFTLPVEKFANVGAVDDAAVKAYLEKHQASYMTQESVRLAYGELRMDQIAQAITITEADLREAYEKAKGKYGQPEKRHARHILIANGPDAEKTAASVLAEARKPGQDFAALAKKYSTDTGSAAQGGDLGWTERGYFEKPFEDALFAMKAGDIAGPVRTQYGYHIIRLEEAQPAKSRSFEEVRQELESQLRSDRATDQLGEVQEQIVRKLEESGADFDALVKEFHLKAGEVPQFTRETGGAPLGSAPELRELVYSAPVLDEKHIGGPIGVGEDRLVIVKVLEHRKPAPRPLAEVRDEIVAAIRKERGAEGAMKAADAARARLLSGASFEEVAKSQGATAEPAHFVGRRDPSTPAPIRRLAFEVPKPAGKAEYRTVALDDAAAAVVAITASRLDPEGSSPERLNERRREAAARHGAGDVTAYVAELRRKADVTKNPKAFE
;
A
#
# COMPACT_ATOMS: atom_id res chain seq x y z
N MET A 1 19.38 -14.68 -11.71
CA MET A 1 19.12 -14.17 -13.09
C MET A 1 18.90 -15.27 -14.13
N ARG A 2 19.89 -16.17 -14.48
CA ARG A 2 19.69 -17.22 -15.52
C ARG A 2 18.65 -18.27 -15.14
N LEU A 3 18.66 -18.75 -13.88
CA LEU A 3 17.69 -19.74 -13.37
C LEU A 3 16.26 -19.17 -13.28
N ASP A 4 16.13 -17.91 -12.90
CA ASP A 4 14.82 -17.23 -12.83
C ASP A 4 14.22 -17.04 -14.22
N LEU A 5 15.08 -16.75 -15.21
CA LEU A 5 14.65 -16.63 -16.60
C LEU A 5 14.14 -17.98 -17.15
N LEU A 6 14.87 -19.07 -16.88
CA LEU A 6 14.47 -20.42 -17.28
C LEU A 6 13.17 -20.86 -16.61
N ARG A 7 13.01 -20.59 -15.31
CA ARG A 7 11.78 -20.86 -14.56
C ARG A 7 10.60 -20.09 -15.14
N THR A 8 10.79 -18.79 -15.43
CA THR A 8 9.75 -17.96 -16.03
C THR A 8 9.39 -18.42 -17.44
N GLN A 9 10.37 -18.83 -18.26
CA GLN A 9 10.12 -19.36 -19.60
C GLN A 9 9.34 -20.68 -19.56
N LEU A 10 9.71 -21.60 -18.65
CA LEU A 10 9.00 -22.86 -18.47
C LEU A 10 7.54 -22.62 -18.03
N GLN A 11 7.36 -21.77 -17.03
CA GLN A 11 6.03 -21.40 -16.54
C GLN A 11 5.17 -20.78 -17.63
N ARG A 12 5.71 -19.83 -18.41
CA ARG A 12 5.04 -19.23 -19.56
C ARG A 12 4.74 -20.24 -20.65
N GLY A 13 5.67 -21.18 -20.91
CA GLY A 13 5.46 -22.24 -21.89
C GLY A 13 4.27 -23.13 -21.54
N ILE A 14 4.16 -23.57 -20.28
CA ILE A 14 3.01 -24.35 -19.79
C ILE A 14 1.72 -23.52 -19.91
N GLN A 15 1.70 -22.30 -19.42
CA GLN A 15 0.53 -21.43 -19.46
C GLN A 15 0.07 -21.09 -20.89
N ALA A 16 0.99 -20.94 -21.82
CA ALA A 16 0.67 -20.58 -23.22
C ALA A 16 0.22 -21.78 -24.08
N SER A 17 0.45 -23.00 -23.62
CA SER A 17 0.01 -24.21 -24.32
C SER A 17 -1.44 -24.59 -24.04
N ASP A 18 -2.05 -23.96 -23.04
CA ASP A 18 -3.40 -24.26 -22.61
C ASP A 18 -4.48 -23.63 -23.51
N PHE A 19 -5.60 -24.32 -23.60
CA PHE A 19 -6.76 -23.87 -24.36
C PHE A 19 -8.07 -24.30 -23.69
N ALA A 20 -9.13 -23.58 -23.98
CA ALA A 20 -10.48 -23.97 -23.60
C ALA A 20 -11.20 -24.61 -24.78
N THR A 21 -11.88 -25.75 -24.55
CA THR A 21 -12.64 -26.43 -25.57
C THR A 21 -13.98 -25.71 -25.87
N PRO A 22 -14.55 -25.83 -27.08
CA PRO A 22 -15.85 -25.26 -27.37
C PRO A 22 -16.96 -25.70 -26.41
N VAL A 23 -16.98 -26.96 -26.02
CA VAL A 23 -17.96 -27.52 -25.07
C VAL A 23 -17.84 -26.89 -23.69
N GLU A 24 -16.61 -26.62 -23.26
CA GLU A 24 -16.36 -25.95 -21.99
C GLU A 24 -16.79 -24.49 -22.04
N LEU A 25 -16.51 -23.78 -23.13
CA LEU A 25 -16.95 -22.40 -23.31
C LEU A 25 -18.47 -22.30 -23.33
N GLU A 26 -19.17 -23.26 -23.98
CA GLU A 26 -20.63 -23.37 -23.96
C GLU A 26 -21.15 -23.58 -22.52
N ARG A 27 -20.50 -24.45 -21.74
CA ARG A 27 -20.87 -24.68 -20.33
C ARG A 27 -20.63 -23.43 -19.47
N LEU A 28 -19.52 -22.75 -19.65
CA LEU A 28 -19.23 -21.49 -18.94
C LEU A 28 -20.28 -20.44 -19.32
N HIS A 29 -20.60 -20.30 -20.60
CA HIS A 29 -21.66 -19.41 -21.07
C HIS A 29 -23.00 -19.76 -20.41
N ALA A 30 -23.40 -21.05 -20.44
CA ALA A 30 -24.65 -21.51 -19.85
C ALA A 30 -24.74 -21.29 -18.32
N LEU A 31 -23.62 -21.24 -17.62
CA LEU A 31 -23.56 -21.05 -16.17
C LEU A 31 -23.42 -19.57 -15.78
N GLU A 32 -22.51 -18.84 -16.44
CA GLU A 32 -22.15 -17.47 -16.05
C GLU A 32 -23.13 -16.43 -16.60
N ASP A 33 -23.60 -16.62 -17.84
CA ASP A 33 -24.53 -15.68 -18.52
C ASP A 33 -25.99 -16.03 -18.35
N GLN A 34 -26.27 -17.04 -17.54
CA GLN A 34 -27.64 -17.33 -17.21
C GLN A 34 -28.27 -16.14 -16.50
N GLN A 35 -29.41 -15.71 -16.99
CA GLN A 35 -30.28 -14.74 -16.34
C GLN A 35 -31.56 -15.41 -15.87
N ARG A 36 -32.07 -14.95 -14.74
CA ARG A 36 -33.36 -15.34 -14.16
C ARG A 36 -34.29 -14.16 -14.21
N GLU A 37 -35.51 -14.36 -14.69
CA GLU A 37 -36.55 -13.36 -14.54
C GLU A 37 -37.08 -13.44 -13.12
N VAL A 38 -36.92 -12.33 -12.39
CA VAL A 38 -37.37 -12.21 -11.01
C VAL A 38 -38.38 -11.08 -10.89
N ARG A 39 -39.31 -11.28 -10.01
CA ARG A 39 -40.25 -10.29 -9.54
C ARG A 39 -40.39 -10.46 -8.05
N TYR A 40 -40.37 -9.37 -7.27
CA TYR A 40 -40.46 -9.47 -5.83
C TYR A 40 -41.18 -8.28 -5.22
N PHE A 41 -41.58 -8.44 -3.97
CA PHE A 41 -41.93 -7.33 -3.06
C PHE A 41 -41.30 -7.60 -1.70
N THR A 42 -41.04 -6.50 -0.95
CA THR A 42 -40.40 -6.56 0.36
C THR A 42 -41.38 -6.20 1.47
N LEU A 43 -41.19 -6.83 2.61
CA LEU A 43 -41.94 -6.61 3.85
C LEU A 43 -40.96 -6.05 4.90
N PRO A 44 -40.97 -4.74 5.13
CA PRO A 44 -40.02 -4.11 6.03
C PRO A 44 -40.25 -4.54 7.48
N VAL A 45 -39.17 -4.68 8.25
CA VAL A 45 -39.16 -5.18 9.62
C VAL A 45 -39.99 -4.28 10.55
N GLU A 46 -39.96 -2.98 10.30
CA GLU A 46 -40.63 -1.95 11.13
C GLU A 46 -42.12 -2.17 11.20
N LYS A 47 -42.73 -2.70 10.17
CA LYS A 47 -44.15 -3.01 10.11
C LYS A 47 -44.56 -4.08 11.13
N PHE A 48 -43.64 -4.96 11.48
CA PHE A 48 -43.85 -6.10 12.37
C PHE A 48 -43.14 -5.96 13.71
N ALA A 49 -42.30 -4.91 13.90
CA ALA A 49 -41.47 -4.70 15.08
C ALA A 49 -42.29 -4.28 16.34
N ASN A 50 -43.49 -3.72 16.14
CA ASN A 50 -44.32 -3.19 17.25
C ASN A 50 -45.33 -4.19 17.80
N VAL A 51 -45.08 -5.50 17.67
CA VAL A 51 -45.99 -6.55 18.16
C VAL A 51 -45.76 -6.79 19.64
N GLY A 52 -46.49 -6.03 20.45
CA GLY A 52 -46.54 -6.18 21.92
C GLY A 52 -45.43 -5.47 22.70
N ALA A 53 -45.67 -5.30 23.98
CA ALA A 53 -44.65 -4.76 24.90
C ALA A 53 -43.50 -5.74 25.08
N VAL A 54 -42.29 -5.22 25.16
CA VAL A 54 -41.12 -5.99 25.58
C VAL A 54 -41.04 -5.82 27.10
N ASP A 55 -41.36 -6.89 27.83
CA ASP A 55 -41.33 -6.90 29.28
C ASP A 55 -39.90 -7.12 29.83
N ASP A 56 -39.73 -6.89 31.10
CA ASP A 56 -38.42 -7.02 31.77
C ASP A 56 -37.90 -8.47 31.78
N ALA A 57 -38.79 -9.46 31.72
CA ALA A 57 -38.42 -10.86 31.66
C ALA A 57 -37.78 -11.19 30.32
N ALA A 58 -38.35 -10.67 29.22
CA ALA A 58 -37.78 -10.82 27.87
C ALA A 58 -36.42 -10.10 27.75
N VAL A 59 -36.29 -8.91 28.34
CA VAL A 59 -35.00 -8.16 28.33
C VAL A 59 -33.92 -8.93 29.09
N LYS A 60 -34.23 -9.46 30.27
CA LYS A 60 -33.24 -10.28 31.04
C LYS A 60 -32.86 -11.54 30.31
N ALA A 61 -33.83 -12.29 29.79
CA ALA A 61 -33.53 -13.52 29.02
C ALA A 61 -32.67 -13.25 27.77
N TYR A 62 -32.92 -12.11 27.10
CA TYR A 62 -32.13 -11.69 25.93
C TYR A 62 -30.70 -11.34 26.34
N LEU A 63 -30.52 -10.57 27.43
CA LEU A 63 -29.22 -10.22 27.96
C LEU A 63 -28.41 -11.48 28.34
N GLU A 64 -29.03 -12.44 29.03
CA GLU A 64 -28.39 -13.71 29.40
C GLU A 64 -27.92 -14.50 28.18
N LYS A 65 -28.78 -14.59 27.16
CA LYS A 65 -28.46 -15.29 25.91
C LYS A 65 -27.35 -14.61 25.09
N HIS A 66 -27.26 -13.27 25.15
CA HIS A 66 -26.36 -12.46 24.34
C HIS A 66 -25.33 -11.69 25.18
N GLN A 67 -24.99 -12.20 26.37
CA GLN A 67 -24.13 -11.51 27.34
C GLN A 67 -22.81 -11.00 26.74
N ALA A 68 -22.18 -11.78 25.86
CA ALA A 68 -20.92 -11.42 25.21
C ALA A 68 -21.01 -10.11 24.39
N SER A 69 -22.19 -9.78 23.86
CA SER A 69 -22.43 -8.54 23.09
C SER A 69 -22.61 -7.29 23.95
N TYR A 70 -22.83 -7.47 25.25
CA TYR A 70 -23.11 -6.40 26.22
C TYR A 70 -22.05 -6.31 27.30
N MET A 71 -20.80 -6.65 26.97
CA MET A 71 -19.67 -6.49 27.88
C MET A 71 -19.07 -5.10 27.72
N THR A 72 -18.47 -4.59 28.80
CA THR A 72 -17.56 -3.45 28.69
C THR A 72 -16.31 -3.86 27.91
N GLN A 73 -15.70 -2.91 27.23
CA GLN A 73 -14.42 -3.17 26.55
C GLN A 73 -13.30 -3.30 27.58
N GLU A 74 -12.40 -4.26 27.36
CA GLU A 74 -11.16 -4.37 28.16
C GLU A 74 -10.38 -3.07 28.06
N SER A 75 -9.96 -2.52 29.19
CA SER A 75 -9.17 -1.30 29.20
C SER A 75 -8.21 -1.26 30.38
N VAL A 76 -7.18 -0.46 30.26
CA VAL A 76 -6.25 -0.17 31.34
C VAL A 76 -6.15 1.32 31.61
N ARG A 77 -5.99 1.71 32.88
CA ARG A 77 -5.49 3.02 33.26
C ARG A 77 -3.99 2.91 33.42
N LEU A 78 -3.25 3.76 32.76
CA LEU A 78 -1.80 3.72 32.80
C LEU A 78 -1.20 5.11 33.06
N ALA A 79 -0.06 5.12 33.75
CA ALA A 79 0.85 6.23 33.76
C ALA A 79 1.85 6.07 32.61
N TYR A 80 2.29 7.19 32.07
CA TYR A 80 3.32 7.22 31.05
C TYR A 80 4.35 8.32 31.33
N GLY A 81 5.59 8.10 30.88
CA GLY A 81 6.62 9.10 30.76
C GLY A 81 7.04 9.21 29.31
N GLU A 82 6.99 10.39 28.71
CA GLU A 82 7.41 10.61 27.34
C GLU A 82 8.62 11.56 27.25
N LEU A 83 9.53 11.27 26.33
CA LEU A 83 10.58 12.16 25.87
C LEU A 83 10.37 12.43 24.39
N ARG A 84 10.35 13.70 24.02
CA ARG A 84 10.14 14.10 22.63
C ARG A 84 11.42 14.68 22.04
N MET A 85 11.65 14.39 20.77
CA MET A 85 12.81 14.88 20.04
C MET A 85 12.89 16.41 20.00
N ASP A 86 11.75 17.10 19.91
CA ASP A 86 11.69 18.57 19.93
C ASP A 86 12.18 19.15 21.28
N GLN A 87 11.89 18.49 22.39
CA GLN A 87 12.37 18.91 23.72
C GLN A 87 13.91 18.76 23.81
N ILE A 88 14.43 17.64 23.33
CA ILE A 88 15.89 17.41 23.27
C ILE A 88 16.53 18.45 22.35
N ALA A 89 16.00 18.66 21.16
CA ALA A 89 16.53 19.60 20.17
C ALA A 89 16.57 21.04 20.69
N GLN A 90 15.59 21.45 21.50
CA GLN A 90 15.61 22.79 22.14
C GLN A 90 16.69 22.96 23.16
N ALA A 91 17.07 21.89 23.85
CA ALA A 91 18.15 21.93 24.87
C ALA A 91 19.56 21.88 24.25
N ILE A 92 19.68 21.47 22.99
CA ILE A 92 20.99 21.35 22.31
C ILE A 92 21.52 22.72 21.90
N THR A 93 22.72 23.03 22.36
CA THR A 93 23.47 24.20 21.92
C THR A 93 24.37 23.81 20.74
N ILE A 94 24.22 24.50 19.61
CA ILE A 94 25.12 24.40 18.46
C ILE A 94 26.02 25.61 18.44
N THR A 95 27.33 25.37 18.49
CA THR A 95 28.32 26.44 18.47
C THR A 95 28.72 26.82 17.04
N GLU A 96 29.29 28.01 16.89
CA GLU A 96 29.85 28.45 15.59
C GLU A 96 30.95 27.50 15.08
N ALA A 97 31.72 26.91 16.02
CA ALA A 97 32.75 25.93 15.69
C ALA A 97 32.14 24.65 15.11
N ASP A 98 31.05 24.14 15.72
CA ASP A 98 30.31 22.98 15.19
C ASP A 98 29.80 23.21 13.75
N LEU A 99 29.25 24.40 13.52
CA LEU A 99 28.74 24.77 12.21
C LEU A 99 29.84 24.83 11.15
N ARG A 100 31.00 25.42 11.49
CA ARG A 100 32.14 25.50 10.57
C ARG A 100 32.72 24.12 10.28
N GLU A 101 32.83 23.27 11.28
CA GLU A 101 33.30 21.89 11.11
C GLU A 101 32.33 21.10 10.19
N ALA A 102 31.02 21.21 10.42
CA ALA A 102 30.00 20.56 9.60
C ALA A 102 30.04 21.07 8.16
N TYR A 103 30.20 22.39 7.97
CA TYR A 103 30.34 22.97 6.63
C TYR A 103 31.54 22.42 5.88
N GLU A 104 32.72 22.36 6.50
CA GLU A 104 33.93 21.83 5.87
C GLU A 104 33.79 20.34 5.53
N LYS A 105 33.17 19.53 6.40
CA LYS A 105 32.85 18.12 6.11
C LYS A 105 31.86 17.93 4.96
N ALA A 106 30.88 18.84 4.84
CA ALA A 106 29.82 18.78 3.84
C ALA A 106 30.07 19.63 2.60
N LYS A 107 31.22 20.32 2.50
CA LYS A 107 31.52 21.32 1.47
C LYS A 107 31.34 20.81 0.04
N GLY A 108 31.64 19.54 -0.19
CA GLY A 108 31.40 18.89 -1.49
C GLY A 108 29.94 18.78 -1.88
N LYS A 109 29.01 18.71 -0.89
CA LYS A 109 27.55 18.64 -1.14
C LYS A 109 26.97 20.01 -1.53
N TYR A 110 27.60 21.09 -1.12
CA TYR A 110 27.18 22.47 -1.40
C TYR A 110 27.82 23.04 -2.66
N GLY A 111 28.68 22.27 -3.33
CA GLY A 111 29.37 22.66 -4.56
C GLY A 111 28.67 22.14 -5.79
N GLN A 112 28.52 23.01 -6.79
CA GLN A 112 28.33 22.57 -8.16
C GLN A 112 29.71 22.47 -8.80
N PRO A 113 30.11 21.30 -9.33
CA PRO A 113 31.40 21.16 -9.98
C PRO A 113 31.51 22.08 -11.19
N GLU A 114 32.76 22.42 -11.54
CA GLU A 114 33.07 23.12 -12.77
C GLU A 114 32.67 22.25 -13.98
N LYS A 115 31.94 22.84 -14.93
CA LYS A 115 31.53 22.16 -16.17
C LYS A 115 32.10 22.87 -17.39
N ARG A 116 32.44 22.09 -18.41
CA ARG A 116 32.95 22.55 -19.68
C ARG A 116 32.12 21.98 -20.81
N HIS A 117 31.67 22.85 -21.73
CA HIS A 117 31.05 22.42 -23.00
C HIS A 117 32.08 22.50 -24.09
N ALA A 118 32.44 21.37 -24.65
CA ALA A 118 33.53 21.26 -25.57
C ALA A 118 33.16 20.57 -26.88
N ARG A 119 33.90 20.88 -27.92
CA ARG A 119 33.97 20.11 -29.16
C ARG A 119 35.36 19.57 -29.34
N HIS A 120 35.49 18.41 -30.00
CA HIS A 120 36.81 17.91 -30.38
C HIS A 120 36.85 17.35 -31.81
N ILE A 121 38.08 17.22 -32.29
CA ILE A 121 38.43 16.48 -33.50
C ILE A 121 39.47 15.48 -33.10
N LEU A 122 39.21 14.17 -33.28
CA LEU A 122 40.13 13.10 -33.04
C LEU A 122 40.79 12.67 -34.34
N ILE A 123 42.09 12.68 -34.38
CA ILE A 123 42.91 12.05 -35.44
C ILE A 123 43.48 10.77 -34.85
N ALA A 124 43.00 9.63 -35.33
CA ALA A 124 43.46 8.33 -34.85
C ALA A 124 44.98 8.12 -35.06
N ASN A 125 45.57 7.28 -34.19
CA ASN A 125 47.00 6.96 -34.30
C ASN A 125 47.40 6.41 -35.68
N GLY A 126 48.49 6.90 -36.24
CA GLY A 126 49.02 6.50 -37.53
C GLY A 126 50.33 7.20 -37.86
N PRO A 127 51.00 6.83 -38.94
CA PRO A 127 52.34 7.35 -39.28
C PRO A 127 52.41 8.89 -39.43
N ASP A 128 51.35 9.51 -39.95
CA ASP A 128 51.24 10.98 -40.14
C ASP A 128 50.21 11.64 -39.20
N ALA A 129 49.74 10.96 -38.16
CA ALA A 129 48.66 11.45 -37.30
C ALA A 129 48.98 12.80 -36.64
N GLU A 130 50.20 12.97 -36.12
CA GLU A 130 50.63 14.21 -35.48
C GLU A 130 50.70 15.38 -36.48
N LYS A 131 51.24 15.14 -37.67
CA LYS A 131 51.33 16.12 -38.74
C LYS A 131 49.94 16.53 -39.25
N THR A 132 49.05 15.55 -39.38
CA THR A 132 47.66 15.80 -39.78
C THR A 132 46.94 16.61 -38.70
N ALA A 133 47.09 16.25 -37.44
CA ALA A 133 46.48 16.98 -36.32
C ALA A 133 47.00 18.45 -36.23
N ALA A 134 48.31 18.64 -36.44
CA ALA A 134 48.88 19.98 -36.48
C ALA A 134 48.30 20.83 -37.66
N SER A 135 48.15 20.20 -38.84
CA SER A 135 47.53 20.88 -40.00
C SER A 135 46.07 21.24 -39.74
N VAL A 136 45.26 20.33 -39.18
CA VAL A 136 43.86 20.58 -38.82
C VAL A 136 43.74 21.64 -37.72
N LEU A 137 44.63 21.63 -36.73
CA LEU A 137 44.69 22.69 -35.72
C LEU A 137 44.97 24.06 -36.35
N ALA A 138 45.93 24.15 -37.27
CA ALA A 138 46.23 25.39 -37.97
C ALA A 138 45.04 25.87 -38.83
N GLU A 139 44.30 24.96 -39.44
CA GLU A 139 43.07 25.25 -40.17
C GLU A 139 41.97 25.75 -39.21
N ALA A 140 41.72 25.04 -38.07
CA ALA A 140 40.73 25.37 -37.08
C ALA A 140 40.93 26.77 -36.46
N ARG A 141 42.18 27.24 -36.34
CA ARG A 141 42.53 28.56 -35.80
C ARG A 141 42.37 29.72 -36.78
N LYS A 142 42.05 29.46 -38.05
CA LYS A 142 41.83 30.56 -39.02
C LYS A 142 40.58 31.31 -38.71
N PRO A 143 40.54 32.64 -38.83
CA PRO A 143 39.34 33.44 -38.63
C PRO A 143 38.18 32.97 -39.52
N GLY A 144 36.99 32.80 -38.91
CA GLY A 144 35.77 32.40 -39.64
C GLY A 144 35.65 30.92 -39.96
N GLN A 145 36.60 30.08 -39.52
CA GLN A 145 36.55 28.65 -39.76
C GLN A 145 35.49 27.97 -38.90
N ASP A 146 34.64 27.15 -39.51
CA ASP A 146 33.68 26.33 -38.83
C ASP A 146 34.29 25.07 -38.24
N PHE A 147 34.47 25.05 -36.93
CA PHE A 147 35.07 23.89 -36.25
C PHE A 147 34.21 22.62 -36.39
N ALA A 148 32.87 22.78 -36.40
CA ALA A 148 31.99 21.65 -36.56
C ALA A 148 32.09 21.00 -37.96
N ALA A 149 32.28 21.84 -39.02
CA ALA A 149 32.53 21.32 -40.36
C ALA A 149 33.86 20.57 -40.43
N LEU A 150 34.90 21.09 -39.75
CA LEU A 150 36.20 20.39 -39.67
C LEU A 150 36.11 19.07 -38.91
N ALA A 151 35.34 19.04 -37.81
CA ALA A 151 35.09 17.80 -37.04
C ALA A 151 34.39 16.76 -37.93
N LYS A 152 33.35 17.12 -38.64
CA LYS A 152 32.71 16.21 -39.62
C LYS A 152 33.61 15.69 -40.69
N LYS A 153 34.60 16.49 -41.11
CA LYS A 153 35.50 16.15 -42.20
C LYS A 153 36.69 15.30 -41.76
N TYR A 154 37.26 15.57 -40.59
CA TYR A 154 38.53 15.01 -40.16
C TYR A 154 38.45 14.12 -38.93
N SER A 155 37.42 14.24 -38.10
CA SER A 155 37.39 13.45 -36.88
C SER A 155 37.11 11.98 -37.14
N THR A 156 37.91 11.14 -36.51
CA THR A 156 37.72 9.67 -36.51
C THR A 156 36.86 9.21 -35.33
N ASP A 157 36.43 10.12 -34.46
CA ASP A 157 35.49 9.80 -33.38
C ASP A 157 34.07 9.65 -33.91
N THR A 158 33.63 8.40 -34.08
CA THR A 158 32.30 8.09 -34.61
C THR A 158 31.16 8.55 -33.69
N GLY A 159 31.43 8.79 -32.40
CA GLY A 159 30.44 9.21 -31.41
C GLY A 159 30.04 10.68 -31.56
N SER A 160 30.99 11.57 -31.88
CA SER A 160 30.75 13.01 -31.95
C SER A 160 30.94 13.65 -33.33
N ALA A 161 31.68 13.01 -34.25
CA ALA A 161 32.00 13.60 -35.56
C ALA A 161 30.76 14.07 -36.32
N ALA A 162 29.70 13.26 -36.39
CA ALA A 162 28.44 13.61 -37.08
C ALA A 162 27.75 14.83 -36.48
N GLN A 163 27.90 15.05 -35.18
CA GLN A 163 27.40 16.20 -34.42
C GLN A 163 28.40 17.39 -34.40
N GLY A 164 29.41 17.38 -35.29
CA GLY A 164 30.44 18.41 -35.35
C GLY A 164 31.40 18.41 -34.18
N GLY A 165 31.68 17.21 -33.67
CA GLY A 165 32.62 16.97 -32.57
C GLY A 165 32.10 17.34 -31.18
N ASP A 166 30.79 17.56 -31.02
CA ASP A 166 30.20 17.99 -29.78
C ASP A 166 30.22 16.91 -28.69
N LEU A 167 30.81 17.25 -27.57
CA LEU A 167 30.94 16.35 -26.39
C LEU A 167 29.94 16.69 -25.30
N GLY A 168 29.16 17.77 -25.48
CA GLY A 168 28.25 18.27 -24.47
C GLY A 168 28.96 18.86 -23.25
N TRP A 169 28.19 19.01 -22.16
CA TRP A 169 28.72 19.46 -20.88
C TRP A 169 29.39 18.30 -20.12
N THR A 170 30.60 18.55 -19.68
CA THR A 170 31.41 17.55 -18.96
C THR A 170 32.01 18.14 -17.68
N GLU A 171 32.27 17.27 -16.73
CA GLU A 171 32.97 17.54 -15.48
C GLU A 171 34.34 16.86 -15.50
N ARG A 172 35.20 17.14 -14.51
CA ARG A 172 36.45 16.38 -14.34
C ARG A 172 36.19 14.91 -14.02
N GLY A 173 37.05 14.05 -14.55
CA GLY A 173 36.98 12.58 -14.36
C GLY A 173 36.29 11.83 -15.49
N TYR A 174 35.82 12.52 -16.55
CA TYR A 174 35.17 11.88 -17.70
C TYR A 174 36.14 11.49 -18.82
N PHE A 175 37.22 12.27 -18.99
CA PHE A 175 38.17 12.08 -20.08
C PHE A 175 39.55 11.66 -19.58
N GLU A 176 40.41 11.16 -20.50
CA GLU A 176 41.79 10.89 -20.16
C GLU A 176 42.51 12.14 -19.68
N LYS A 177 43.38 11.96 -18.72
CA LYS A 177 44.06 13.07 -18.03
C LYS A 177 44.69 14.12 -18.95
N PRO A 178 45.44 13.76 -20.05
CA PRO A 178 45.95 14.78 -20.95
C PRO A 178 44.89 15.64 -21.63
N PHE A 179 43.78 15.02 -22.04
CA PHE A 179 42.65 15.73 -22.65
C PHE A 179 41.98 16.65 -21.63
N GLU A 180 41.71 16.12 -20.45
CA GLU A 180 41.05 16.84 -19.35
C GLU A 180 41.89 18.04 -18.89
N ASP A 181 43.20 17.83 -18.66
CA ASP A 181 44.08 18.91 -18.23
C ASP A 181 44.13 20.03 -19.29
N ALA A 182 44.16 19.69 -20.59
CA ALA A 182 44.10 20.68 -21.66
C ALA A 182 42.75 21.43 -21.68
N LEU A 183 41.61 20.67 -21.62
CA LEU A 183 40.27 21.24 -21.66
C LEU A 183 40.02 22.22 -20.49
N PHE A 184 40.40 21.82 -19.27
CA PHE A 184 40.15 22.63 -18.09
C PHE A 184 41.11 23.80 -17.89
N ALA A 185 42.19 23.87 -18.67
CA ALA A 185 43.08 25.03 -18.74
C ALA A 185 42.60 26.13 -19.73
N MET A 186 41.63 25.80 -20.61
CA MET A 186 41.17 26.70 -21.68
C MET A 186 40.18 27.75 -21.17
N LYS A 187 40.07 28.85 -21.90
CA LYS A 187 38.99 29.85 -21.79
C LYS A 187 37.96 29.61 -22.90
N ALA A 188 36.72 29.98 -22.67
CA ALA A 188 35.67 29.88 -23.67
C ALA A 188 36.11 30.56 -24.98
N GLY A 189 35.93 29.86 -26.10
CA GLY A 189 36.38 30.24 -27.41
C GLY A 189 37.79 29.77 -27.80
N ASP A 190 38.63 29.27 -26.87
CA ASP A 190 39.95 28.79 -27.14
C ASP A 190 39.94 27.48 -27.95
N ILE A 191 41.00 27.27 -28.76
CA ILE A 191 41.29 26.01 -29.45
C ILE A 191 42.68 25.53 -29.02
N ALA A 192 42.70 24.35 -28.35
CA ALA A 192 43.94 23.69 -27.91
C ALA A 192 44.22 22.43 -28.67
N GLY A 193 45.49 22.02 -28.66
CA GLY A 193 45.96 20.80 -29.28
C GLY A 193 47.24 20.98 -30.10
N PRO A 194 47.75 19.94 -30.79
CA PRO A 194 47.29 18.56 -30.67
C PRO A 194 47.58 17.98 -29.27
N VAL A 195 46.53 17.44 -28.61
CA VAL A 195 46.67 16.75 -27.31
C VAL A 195 46.74 15.24 -27.58
N ARG A 196 47.82 14.60 -27.15
CA ARG A 196 48.00 13.15 -27.33
C ARG A 196 47.32 12.34 -26.23
N THR A 197 46.53 11.34 -26.63
CA THR A 197 45.93 10.33 -25.75
C THR A 197 46.19 8.93 -26.33
N GLN A 198 45.74 7.87 -25.69
CA GLN A 198 45.80 6.51 -26.24
C GLN A 198 45.04 6.35 -27.58
N TYR A 199 44.01 7.16 -27.82
CA TYR A 199 43.16 7.12 -29.01
C TYR A 199 43.78 7.84 -30.21
N GLY A 200 44.68 8.79 -29.99
CA GLY A 200 45.28 9.60 -31.03
C GLY A 200 45.53 11.02 -30.57
N TYR A 201 45.46 11.95 -31.51
CA TYR A 201 45.65 13.38 -31.29
C TYR A 201 44.31 14.11 -31.34
N HIS A 202 44.03 14.90 -30.30
CA HIS A 202 42.82 15.68 -30.19
C HIS A 202 43.08 17.17 -30.44
N ILE A 203 42.21 17.80 -31.22
CA ILE A 203 42.07 19.24 -31.28
C ILE A 203 40.79 19.54 -30.51
N ILE A 204 40.87 20.39 -29.51
CA ILE A 204 39.78 20.66 -28.56
C ILE A 204 39.39 22.13 -28.70
N ARG A 205 38.09 22.41 -28.81
CA ARG A 205 37.55 23.74 -28.72
C ARG A 205 36.62 23.84 -27.51
N LEU A 206 36.87 24.77 -26.64
CA LEU A 206 35.96 25.07 -25.53
C LEU A 206 34.88 26.08 -25.98
N GLU A 207 33.64 25.65 -25.97
CA GLU A 207 32.50 26.52 -26.32
C GLU A 207 32.11 27.38 -25.13
N GLU A 208 31.85 26.74 -24.00
CA GLU A 208 31.40 27.40 -22.77
C GLU A 208 32.06 26.80 -21.51
N ALA A 209 32.21 27.62 -20.49
CA ALA A 209 32.68 27.20 -19.18
C ALA A 209 31.72 27.69 -18.10
N GLN A 210 31.26 26.76 -17.26
CA GLN A 210 30.53 27.08 -16.04
C GLN A 210 31.48 26.89 -14.86
N PRO A 211 31.88 27.96 -14.18
CA PRO A 211 32.78 27.83 -13.03
C PRO A 211 32.10 27.05 -11.89
N ALA A 212 32.89 26.38 -11.09
CA ALA A 212 32.39 25.77 -9.85
C ALA A 212 31.70 26.87 -9.00
N LYS A 213 30.47 26.56 -8.57
CA LYS A 213 29.77 27.40 -7.61
C LYS A 213 29.63 26.62 -6.31
N SER A 214 30.02 27.21 -5.21
CA SER A 214 29.79 26.65 -3.88
C SER A 214 28.93 27.62 -3.11
N ARG A 215 27.87 27.12 -2.50
CA ARG A 215 27.11 27.92 -1.53
C ARG A 215 28.05 28.21 -0.34
N SER A 216 28.11 29.47 0.02
CA SER A 216 28.93 29.91 1.14
C SER A 216 28.40 29.37 2.48
N PHE A 217 29.26 29.38 3.49
CA PHE A 217 28.86 29.03 4.86
C PHE A 217 27.61 29.82 5.31
N GLU A 218 27.59 31.12 5.04
CA GLU A 218 26.46 31.98 5.43
C GLU A 218 25.14 31.60 4.74
N GLU A 219 25.21 31.16 3.48
CA GLU A 219 24.02 30.74 2.72
C GLU A 219 23.44 29.40 3.21
N VAL A 220 24.24 28.56 3.87
CA VAL A 220 23.80 27.23 4.34
C VAL A 220 23.77 27.12 5.87
N ARG A 221 24.14 28.17 6.56
CA ARG A 221 24.28 28.19 8.02
C ARG A 221 23.03 27.70 8.76
N GLN A 222 21.87 28.22 8.39
CA GLN A 222 20.60 27.87 9.03
C GLN A 222 20.21 26.42 8.75
N GLU A 223 20.46 25.95 7.53
CA GLU A 223 20.23 24.56 7.13
C GLU A 223 21.13 23.61 7.92
N LEU A 224 22.42 23.93 8.04
CA LEU A 224 23.40 23.19 8.85
C LEU A 224 23.03 23.15 10.32
N GLU A 225 22.61 24.28 10.88
CA GLU A 225 22.20 24.34 12.29
C GLU A 225 21.00 23.44 12.57
N SER A 226 20.00 23.47 11.69
CA SER A 226 18.82 22.62 11.80
C SER A 226 19.17 21.14 11.69
N GLN A 227 20.03 20.79 10.73
CA GLN A 227 20.47 19.41 10.52
C GLN A 227 21.29 18.90 11.72
N LEU A 228 22.30 19.65 12.15
CA LEU A 228 23.12 19.26 13.31
C LEU A 228 22.31 19.11 14.59
N ARG A 229 21.34 19.99 14.79
CA ARG A 229 20.44 19.92 15.94
C ARG A 229 19.58 18.66 15.90
N SER A 230 19.05 18.32 14.73
CA SER A 230 18.26 17.11 14.53
C SER A 230 19.10 15.84 14.73
N ASP A 231 20.29 15.81 14.13
CA ASP A 231 21.19 14.66 14.24
C ASP A 231 21.58 14.41 15.70
N ARG A 232 22.01 15.46 16.43
CA ARG A 232 22.36 15.36 17.86
C ARG A 232 21.16 15.00 18.73
N ALA A 233 19.96 15.47 18.38
CA ALA A 233 18.75 15.09 19.11
C ALA A 233 18.43 13.62 18.93
N THR A 234 18.61 13.08 17.72
CA THR A 234 18.43 11.65 17.43
C THR A 234 19.42 10.79 18.21
N ASP A 235 20.71 11.17 18.18
CA ASP A 235 21.76 10.46 18.92
C ASP A 235 21.46 10.47 20.45
N GLN A 236 21.11 11.63 21.00
CA GLN A 236 20.79 11.76 22.42
C GLN A 236 19.53 10.98 22.81
N LEU A 237 18.49 10.93 21.94
CA LEU A 237 17.30 10.11 22.17
C LEU A 237 17.67 8.62 22.26
N GLY A 238 18.56 8.15 21.37
CA GLY A 238 19.10 6.79 21.39
C GLY A 238 19.89 6.48 22.66
N GLU A 239 20.76 7.39 23.09
CA GLU A 239 21.52 7.24 24.36
C GLU A 239 20.58 7.14 25.55
N VAL A 240 19.56 8.00 25.63
CA VAL A 240 18.56 7.96 26.72
C VAL A 240 17.78 6.66 26.69
N GLN A 241 17.40 6.19 25.50
CA GLN A 241 16.73 4.90 25.34
C GLN A 241 17.56 3.75 25.91
N GLU A 242 18.84 3.66 25.57
CA GLU A 242 19.73 2.63 26.09
C GLU A 242 19.93 2.73 27.62
N GLN A 243 20.00 3.94 28.16
CA GLN A 243 20.12 4.16 29.59
C GLN A 243 18.88 3.72 30.35
N ILE A 244 17.67 4.01 29.82
CA ILE A 244 16.41 3.55 30.39
C ILE A 244 16.32 2.02 30.35
N VAL A 245 16.71 1.39 29.23
CA VAL A 245 16.74 -0.09 29.13
C VAL A 245 17.61 -0.69 30.24
N ARG A 246 18.85 -0.19 30.41
CA ARG A 246 19.75 -0.67 31.47
C ARG A 246 19.13 -0.51 32.87
N LYS A 247 18.46 0.60 33.12
CA LYS A 247 17.78 0.83 34.40
C LYS A 247 16.61 -0.09 34.65
N LEU A 248 15.85 -0.44 33.59
CA LEU A 248 14.74 -1.38 33.71
C LEU A 248 15.19 -2.83 33.95
N GLU A 249 16.41 -3.18 33.52
CA GLU A 249 17.02 -4.49 33.80
C GLU A 249 17.50 -4.61 35.26
N GLU A 250 17.73 -3.49 35.98
CA GLU A 250 18.05 -3.48 37.38
C GLU A 250 16.83 -3.87 38.24
N SER A 251 17.05 -4.69 39.26
CA SER A 251 15.97 -5.10 40.17
C SER A 251 15.37 -3.90 40.89
N GLY A 252 14.04 -3.70 40.80
CA GLY A 252 13.35 -2.66 41.58
C GLY A 252 13.30 -1.29 40.86
N ALA A 253 13.36 -1.26 39.54
CA ALA A 253 13.18 -0.02 38.79
C ALA A 253 11.88 0.69 39.21
N ASP A 254 12.00 1.96 39.57
CA ASP A 254 10.87 2.80 39.97
C ASP A 254 10.47 3.78 38.88
N PHE A 255 9.18 3.81 38.53
CA PHE A 255 8.67 4.64 37.46
C PHE A 255 8.89 6.13 37.67
N ASP A 256 8.64 6.64 38.90
CA ASP A 256 8.74 8.06 39.18
C ASP A 256 10.22 8.49 39.23
N ALA A 257 11.11 7.58 39.69
CA ALA A 257 12.56 7.82 39.64
C ALA A 257 13.05 7.93 38.19
N LEU A 258 12.62 7.04 37.30
CA LEU A 258 12.97 7.12 35.86
C LEU A 258 12.45 8.41 35.22
N VAL A 259 11.18 8.77 35.47
CA VAL A 259 10.60 10.02 34.97
C VAL A 259 11.44 11.22 35.39
N LYS A 260 11.88 11.25 36.63
CA LYS A 260 12.69 12.36 37.16
C LYS A 260 14.12 12.35 36.63
N GLU A 261 14.78 11.18 36.62
CA GLU A 261 16.17 11.02 36.17
C GLU A 261 16.35 11.41 34.70
N PHE A 262 15.42 10.96 33.84
CA PHE A 262 15.48 11.22 32.39
C PHE A 262 14.66 12.41 31.93
N HIS A 263 14.14 13.22 32.87
CA HIS A 263 13.34 14.42 32.58
C HIS A 263 12.15 14.13 31.63
N LEU A 264 11.50 12.96 31.81
CA LEU A 264 10.36 12.59 30.99
C LEU A 264 9.13 13.41 31.38
N LYS A 265 8.32 13.77 30.41
CA LYS A 265 7.02 14.38 30.66
C LYS A 265 6.04 13.31 31.09
N ALA A 266 5.65 13.34 32.36
CA ALA A 266 4.68 12.38 32.91
C ALA A 266 3.24 12.75 32.60
N GLY A 267 2.39 11.73 32.51
CA GLY A 267 0.95 11.86 32.38
C GLY A 267 0.23 10.55 32.64
N GLU A 268 -1.09 10.61 32.60
CA GLU A 268 -1.94 9.43 32.71
C GLU A 268 -2.88 9.28 31.50
N VAL A 269 -3.18 8.04 31.14
CA VAL A 269 -4.24 7.67 30.21
C VAL A 269 -5.32 6.97 31.03
N PRO A 270 -6.49 7.57 31.24
CA PRO A 270 -7.52 7.00 32.10
C PRO A 270 -8.18 5.76 31.47
N GLN A 271 -8.16 5.67 30.17
CA GLN A 271 -8.69 4.53 29.42
C GLN A 271 -7.85 4.28 28.16
N PHE A 272 -7.12 3.19 28.16
CA PHE A 272 -6.35 2.69 27.03
C PHE A 272 -6.89 1.32 26.66
N THR A 273 -7.28 1.12 25.40
CA THR A 273 -7.88 -0.14 24.93
C THR A 273 -6.97 -0.88 23.95
N ARG A 274 -7.18 -2.18 23.82
CA ARG A 274 -6.43 -3.03 22.90
C ARG A 274 -6.68 -2.66 21.42
N GLU A 275 -7.87 -2.13 21.13
CA GLU A 275 -8.26 -1.81 19.74
C GLU A 275 -7.85 -0.40 19.33
N THR A 276 -8.13 0.59 20.18
CA THR A 276 -7.99 2.00 19.81
C THR A 276 -6.85 2.73 20.52
N GLY A 277 -6.15 2.07 21.45
CA GLY A 277 -5.18 2.74 22.31
C GLY A 277 -5.87 3.78 23.24
N GLY A 278 -5.23 4.92 23.43
CA GLY A 278 -5.79 6.00 24.27
C GLY A 278 -5.02 7.31 24.16
N ALA A 279 -5.74 8.45 24.23
CA ALA A 279 -5.12 9.77 24.21
C ALA A 279 -4.36 10.06 25.52
N PRO A 280 -3.19 10.72 25.45
CA PRO A 280 -2.55 11.33 24.27
C PRO A 280 -1.55 10.42 23.56
N LEU A 281 -1.41 9.14 23.95
CA LEU A 281 -0.40 8.23 23.41
C LEU A 281 -0.76 7.69 22.01
N GLY A 282 -2.03 7.72 21.65
CA GLY A 282 -2.51 7.23 20.36
C GLY A 282 -2.76 5.73 20.33
N SER A 283 -2.67 5.14 19.13
CA SER A 283 -3.06 3.76 18.86
C SER A 283 -1.96 2.95 18.16
N ALA A 284 -0.69 3.32 18.32
CA ALA A 284 0.43 2.59 17.74
C ALA A 284 0.37 1.09 18.11
N PRO A 285 0.45 0.16 17.15
CA PRO A 285 0.33 -1.27 17.41
C PRO A 285 1.33 -1.77 18.46
N GLU A 286 2.58 -1.34 18.35
CA GLU A 286 3.68 -1.74 19.21
C GLU A 286 3.42 -1.33 20.67
N LEU A 287 2.88 -0.12 20.88
CA LEU A 287 2.52 0.35 22.22
C LEU A 287 1.34 -0.45 22.80
N ARG A 288 0.36 -0.82 21.97
CA ARG A 288 -0.77 -1.65 22.41
C ARG A 288 -0.30 -3.06 22.79
N GLU A 289 0.56 -3.67 21.99
CA GLU A 289 1.17 -4.97 22.29
C GLU A 289 1.97 -4.92 23.59
N LEU A 290 2.77 -3.88 23.77
CA LEU A 290 3.55 -3.68 25.00
C LEU A 290 2.65 -3.57 26.24
N VAL A 291 1.67 -2.68 26.21
CA VAL A 291 0.76 -2.40 27.35
C VAL A 291 -0.02 -3.67 27.77
N TYR A 292 -0.42 -4.48 26.78
CA TYR A 292 -1.19 -5.72 27.04
C TYR A 292 -0.31 -6.98 27.07
N SER A 293 1.00 -6.84 27.14
CA SER A 293 1.91 -7.97 27.37
C SER A 293 1.82 -8.47 28.82
N ALA A 294 2.04 -9.74 29.05
CA ALA A 294 1.97 -10.31 30.41
C ALA A 294 2.89 -9.61 31.42
N PRO A 295 4.16 -9.29 31.10
CA PRO A 295 5.01 -8.57 32.03
C PRO A 295 4.46 -7.21 32.48
N VAL A 296 3.90 -6.44 31.52
CA VAL A 296 3.39 -5.09 31.81
C VAL A 296 1.99 -5.12 32.42
N LEU A 297 1.09 -5.95 31.86
CA LEU A 297 -0.30 -6.01 32.30
C LEU A 297 -0.49 -6.73 33.62
N ASP A 298 0.07 -7.95 33.73
CA ASP A 298 -0.18 -8.86 34.84
C ASP A 298 0.88 -8.73 35.95
N GLU A 299 2.15 -8.68 35.58
CA GLU A 299 3.29 -8.58 36.51
C GLU A 299 3.59 -7.14 36.95
N LYS A 300 2.93 -6.14 36.29
CA LYS A 300 3.06 -4.71 36.61
C LYS A 300 4.46 -4.16 36.42
N HIS A 301 5.26 -4.75 35.53
CA HIS A 301 6.54 -4.20 35.15
C HIS A 301 6.34 -2.88 34.39
N ILE A 302 7.35 -2.03 34.43
CA ILE A 302 7.39 -0.84 33.57
C ILE A 302 7.64 -1.29 32.15
N GLY A 303 6.75 -0.92 31.25
CA GLY A 303 6.87 -1.23 29.83
C GLY A 303 7.66 -0.18 29.06
N GLY A 304 8.45 -0.61 28.08
CA GLY A 304 9.28 0.27 27.26
C GLY A 304 10.75 0.21 27.65
N PRO A 305 11.59 1.18 27.26
CA PRO A 305 11.21 2.33 26.41
C PRO A 305 10.83 1.90 24.98
N ILE A 306 9.80 2.53 24.42
CA ILE A 306 9.33 2.25 23.09
C ILE A 306 9.20 3.53 22.27
N GLY A 307 9.61 3.48 21.01
CA GLY A 307 9.36 4.56 20.05
C GLY A 307 7.90 4.62 19.64
N VAL A 308 7.30 5.81 19.73
CA VAL A 308 5.93 6.06 19.24
C VAL A 308 6.00 7.12 18.16
N GLY A 309 5.90 6.68 16.88
CA GLY A 309 6.29 7.50 15.74
C GLY A 309 7.81 7.67 15.67
N GLU A 310 8.28 8.69 14.95
CA GLU A 310 9.70 8.94 14.73
C GLU A 310 10.32 9.89 15.78
N ASP A 311 9.49 10.52 16.60
CA ASP A 311 9.86 11.67 17.43
C ASP A 311 9.63 11.50 18.95
N ARG A 312 9.12 10.34 19.40
CA ARG A 312 8.77 10.12 20.81
C ARG A 312 9.30 8.81 21.35
N LEU A 313 9.87 8.86 22.54
CA LEU A 313 10.19 7.70 23.37
C LEU A 313 9.22 7.66 24.55
N VAL A 314 8.64 6.51 24.84
CA VAL A 314 7.61 6.35 25.88
C VAL A 314 7.93 5.16 26.78
N ILE A 315 7.78 5.35 28.09
CA ILE A 315 7.67 4.27 29.08
C ILE A 315 6.26 4.30 29.67
N VAL A 316 5.74 3.14 30.05
CA VAL A 316 4.39 2.99 30.60
C VAL A 316 4.37 2.14 31.86
N LYS A 317 3.40 2.43 32.75
CA LYS A 317 3.12 1.62 33.94
C LYS A 317 1.62 1.42 34.05
N VAL A 318 1.14 0.19 34.10
CA VAL A 318 -0.28 -0.13 34.28
C VAL A 318 -0.67 0.11 35.73
N LEU A 319 -1.57 1.09 35.95
CA LEU A 319 -2.11 1.44 37.25
C LEU A 319 -3.31 0.57 37.62
N GLU A 320 -4.20 0.32 36.65
CA GLU A 320 -5.43 -0.44 36.82
C GLU A 320 -5.74 -1.24 35.56
N HIS A 321 -6.12 -2.49 35.72
CA HIS A 321 -6.63 -3.33 34.62
C HIS A 321 -8.11 -3.57 34.81
N ARG A 322 -8.93 -3.10 33.88
CA ARG A 322 -10.38 -3.28 33.85
C ARG A 322 -10.73 -4.36 32.84
N LYS A 323 -10.93 -5.58 33.36
CA LYS A 323 -11.38 -6.70 32.54
C LYS A 323 -12.77 -6.45 31.99
N PRO A 324 -13.15 -7.06 30.84
CA PRO A 324 -14.51 -7.01 30.36
C PRO A 324 -15.49 -7.45 31.45
N ALA A 325 -16.50 -6.65 31.70
CA ALA A 325 -17.55 -6.94 32.67
C ALA A 325 -18.94 -6.70 32.01
N PRO A 326 -19.99 -7.40 32.46
CA PRO A 326 -21.33 -7.12 31.96
C PRO A 326 -21.73 -5.67 32.21
N ARG A 327 -22.18 -4.99 31.16
CA ARG A 327 -22.72 -3.63 31.29
C ARG A 327 -24.01 -3.67 32.13
N PRO A 328 -24.23 -2.69 33.00
CA PRO A 328 -25.48 -2.60 33.79
C PRO A 328 -26.73 -2.65 32.90
N LEU A 329 -27.71 -3.46 33.31
CA LEU A 329 -28.97 -3.60 32.53
C LEU A 329 -29.63 -2.25 32.24
N ALA A 330 -29.52 -1.30 33.14
CA ALA A 330 -30.08 0.04 32.95
C ALA A 330 -29.48 0.81 31.76
N GLU A 331 -28.20 0.57 31.50
CA GLU A 331 -27.46 1.21 30.36
C GLU A 331 -27.79 0.58 29.02
N VAL A 332 -28.02 -0.75 28.98
CA VAL A 332 -28.19 -1.52 27.73
C VAL A 332 -29.66 -1.85 27.43
N ARG A 333 -30.58 -1.48 28.32
CA ARG A 333 -32.01 -1.85 28.24
C ARG A 333 -32.64 -1.40 26.92
N ASP A 334 -32.40 -0.18 26.50
CA ASP A 334 -32.99 0.35 25.26
C ASP A 334 -32.41 -0.28 24.02
N GLU A 335 -31.10 -0.59 24.03
CA GLU A 335 -30.41 -1.34 22.99
C GLU A 335 -31.00 -2.76 22.86
N ILE A 336 -31.24 -3.44 23.99
CA ILE A 336 -31.82 -4.79 24.04
C ILE A 336 -33.29 -4.75 23.56
N VAL A 337 -34.06 -3.79 23.98
CA VAL A 337 -35.47 -3.63 23.54
C VAL A 337 -35.51 -3.43 22.02
N ALA A 338 -34.63 -2.61 21.46
CA ALA A 338 -34.55 -2.39 20.03
C ALA A 338 -34.14 -3.69 19.29
N ALA A 339 -33.17 -4.43 19.82
CA ALA A 339 -32.75 -5.72 19.27
C ALA A 339 -33.87 -6.78 19.27
N ILE A 340 -34.59 -6.91 20.41
CA ILE A 340 -35.73 -7.83 20.51
C ILE A 340 -36.85 -7.44 19.53
N ARG A 341 -37.14 -6.14 19.40
CA ARG A 341 -38.13 -5.65 18.42
C ARG A 341 -37.73 -5.96 17.00
N LYS A 342 -36.43 -5.80 16.67
CA LYS A 342 -35.89 -6.13 15.35
C LYS A 342 -36.00 -7.62 15.06
N GLU A 343 -35.65 -8.51 16.01
CA GLU A 343 -35.80 -9.95 15.86
C GLU A 343 -37.26 -10.38 15.69
N ARG A 344 -38.13 -9.91 16.54
CA ARG A 344 -39.57 -10.19 16.43
C ARG A 344 -40.18 -9.65 15.14
N GLY A 345 -39.70 -8.47 14.71
CA GLY A 345 -40.10 -7.88 13.45
C GLY A 345 -39.64 -8.73 12.24
N ALA A 346 -38.39 -9.21 12.27
CA ALA A 346 -37.87 -10.09 11.24
C ALA A 346 -38.64 -11.43 11.15
N GLU A 347 -38.93 -12.04 12.31
CA GLU A 347 -39.78 -13.24 12.38
C GLU A 347 -41.20 -12.97 11.87
N GLY A 348 -41.77 -11.83 12.23
CA GLY A 348 -43.08 -11.40 11.78
C GLY A 348 -43.12 -11.17 10.27
N ALA A 349 -42.13 -10.48 9.73
CA ALA A 349 -42.00 -10.23 8.31
C ALA A 349 -41.85 -11.54 7.54
N MET A 350 -41.04 -12.49 8.02
CA MET A 350 -40.87 -13.79 7.38
C MET A 350 -42.16 -14.62 7.44
N LYS A 351 -42.87 -14.67 8.56
CA LYS A 351 -44.18 -15.33 8.67
C LYS A 351 -45.19 -14.73 7.69
N ALA A 352 -45.23 -13.40 7.57
CA ALA A 352 -46.12 -12.71 6.62
C ALA A 352 -45.71 -13.03 5.15
N ALA A 353 -44.41 -13.11 4.86
CA ALA A 353 -43.90 -13.52 3.55
C ALA A 353 -44.32 -14.95 3.21
N ASP A 354 -44.18 -15.90 4.15
CA ASP A 354 -44.61 -17.29 3.95
C ASP A 354 -46.12 -17.42 3.74
N ALA A 355 -46.95 -16.66 4.49
CA ALA A 355 -48.37 -16.59 4.29
C ALA A 355 -48.72 -15.99 2.92
N ALA A 356 -48.02 -14.96 2.48
CA ALA A 356 -48.16 -14.37 1.15
C ALA A 356 -47.78 -15.38 0.06
N ARG A 357 -46.68 -16.10 0.21
CA ARG A 357 -46.27 -17.20 -0.70
C ARG A 357 -47.33 -18.28 -0.78
N ALA A 358 -47.92 -18.69 0.33
CA ALA A 358 -49.01 -19.72 0.31
C ALA A 358 -50.20 -19.26 -0.52
N ARG A 359 -50.60 -17.99 -0.44
CA ARG A 359 -51.68 -17.40 -1.27
C ARG A 359 -51.31 -17.40 -2.77
N LEU A 360 -50.08 -17.09 -3.12
CA LEU A 360 -49.60 -17.17 -4.49
C LEU A 360 -49.65 -18.60 -5.04
N LEU A 361 -49.28 -19.58 -4.25
CA LEU A 361 -49.35 -20.99 -4.61
C LEU A 361 -50.81 -21.48 -4.78
N SER A 362 -51.77 -20.85 -4.11
CA SER A 362 -53.21 -21.11 -4.31
C SER A 362 -53.85 -20.37 -5.49
N GLY A 363 -53.05 -19.60 -6.26
CA GLY A 363 -53.51 -18.94 -7.48
C GLY A 363 -53.86 -17.47 -7.36
N ALA A 364 -53.61 -16.83 -6.21
CA ALA A 364 -53.80 -15.38 -6.10
C ALA A 364 -52.81 -14.60 -6.97
N SER A 365 -53.19 -13.41 -7.45
CA SER A 365 -52.30 -12.59 -8.25
C SER A 365 -51.18 -11.98 -7.41
N PHE A 366 -50.01 -11.81 -7.99
CA PHE A 366 -48.83 -11.30 -7.30
C PHE A 366 -49.06 -9.88 -6.82
N GLU A 367 -49.69 -9.03 -7.60
CA GLU A 367 -50.05 -7.65 -7.29
C GLU A 367 -51.05 -7.55 -6.15
N GLU A 368 -52.09 -8.35 -6.15
CA GLU A 368 -53.10 -8.37 -5.11
C GLU A 368 -52.52 -8.81 -3.76
N VAL A 369 -51.65 -9.82 -3.80
CA VAL A 369 -50.97 -10.29 -2.58
C VAL A 369 -50.01 -9.21 -2.05
N ALA A 370 -49.18 -8.61 -2.89
CA ALA A 370 -48.32 -7.50 -2.49
C ALA A 370 -49.12 -6.33 -1.88
N LYS A 371 -50.16 -5.88 -2.56
CA LYS A 371 -51.03 -4.82 -2.12
C LYS A 371 -51.70 -5.15 -0.78
N SER A 372 -52.16 -6.38 -0.57
CA SER A 372 -52.76 -6.82 0.70
C SER A 372 -51.77 -6.78 1.86
N GLN A 373 -50.47 -6.87 1.58
CA GLN A 373 -49.40 -6.69 2.54
C GLN A 373 -48.95 -5.23 2.65
N GLY A 374 -49.59 -4.28 1.95
CA GLY A 374 -49.19 -2.87 1.90
C GLY A 374 -47.78 -2.71 1.29
N ALA A 375 -47.43 -3.58 0.38
CA ALA A 375 -46.18 -3.55 -0.36
C ALA A 375 -46.45 -3.30 -1.85
N THR A 376 -45.44 -2.77 -2.56
CA THR A 376 -45.48 -2.61 -4.01
C THR A 376 -44.62 -3.69 -4.63
N ALA A 377 -45.19 -4.39 -5.64
CA ALA A 377 -44.45 -5.39 -6.39
C ALA A 377 -43.49 -4.69 -7.36
N GLU A 378 -42.23 -5.07 -7.33
CA GLU A 378 -41.26 -4.66 -8.34
C GLU A 378 -41.61 -5.27 -9.69
N PRO A 379 -41.41 -4.56 -10.81
CA PRO A 379 -41.60 -5.09 -12.13
C PRO A 379 -40.73 -6.33 -12.39
N ALA A 380 -41.23 -7.28 -13.17
CA ALA A 380 -40.45 -8.43 -13.59
C ALA A 380 -39.26 -7.98 -14.46
N HIS A 381 -38.06 -8.43 -14.08
CA HIS A 381 -36.83 -8.12 -14.81
C HIS A 381 -35.84 -9.29 -14.77
N PHE A 382 -34.97 -9.35 -15.77
CA PHE A 382 -33.93 -10.36 -15.81
C PHE A 382 -32.69 -9.94 -15.02
N VAL A 383 -32.22 -10.82 -14.16
CA VAL A 383 -31.00 -10.59 -13.32
C VAL A 383 -29.96 -11.65 -13.62
N GLY A 384 -28.73 -11.22 -13.77
CA GLY A 384 -27.54 -12.07 -13.81
C GLY A 384 -26.99 -12.38 -12.43
N ARG A 385 -26.06 -13.32 -12.31
CA ARG A 385 -25.45 -13.71 -11.02
C ARG A 385 -24.70 -12.58 -10.32
N ARG A 386 -24.22 -11.58 -11.07
CA ARG A 386 -23.42 -10.45 -10.55
C ARG A 386 -24.15 -9.11 -10.64
N ASP A 387 -25.42 -9.10 -11.00
CA ASP A 387 -26.20 -7.88 -11.18
C ASP A 387 -26.38 -7.15 -9.85
N PRO A 388 -25.88 -5.91 -9.68
CA PRO A 388 -26.00 -5.16 -8.44
C PRO A 388 -27.39 -4.52 -8.25
N SER A 389 -28.23 -4.47 -9.26
CA SER A 389 -29.53 -3.81 -9.23
C SER A 389 -30.56 -4.53 -8.34
N THR A 390 -30.34 -5.82 -8.09
CA THR A 390 -31.21 -6.67 -7.27
C THR A 390 -30.52 -7.04 -5.96
N PRO A 391 -31.21 -6.98 -4.80
CA PRO A 391 -30.63 -7.36 -3.51
C PRO A 391 -29.96 -8.74 -3.55
N ALA A 392 -28.77 -8.84 -2.95
CA ALA A 392 -27.93 -10.03 -3.02
C ALA A 392 -28.66 -11.32 -2.54
N PRO A 393 -29.46 -11.32 -1.46
CA PRO A 393 -30.21 -12.51 -1.05
C PRO A 393 -31.24 -12.97 -2.10
N ILE A 394 -31.97 -12.05 -2.75
CA ILE A 394 -32.92 -12.36 -3.82
C ILE A 394 -32.18 -12.95 -5.03
N ARG A 395 -31.11 -12.30 -5.43
CA ARG A 395 -30.27 -12.76 -6.54
C ARG A 395 -29.73 -14.17 -6.29
N ARG A 396 -29.17 -14.44 -5.10
CA ARG A 396 -28.68 -15.77 -4.72
C ARG A 396 -29.78 -16.81 -4.80
N LEU A 397 -30.92 -16.53 -4.18
CA LEU A 397 -32.08 -17.41 -4.20
C LEU A 397 -32.56 -17.74 -5.63
N ALA A 398 -32.59 -16.76 -6.54
CA ALA A 398 -33.00 -16.97 -7.92
C ALA A 398 -32.17 -18.03 -8.66
N PHE A 399 -30.88 -18.19 -8.28
CA PHE A 399 -29.99 -19.18 -8.89
C PHE A 399 -29.86 -20.50 -8.10
N GLU A 400 -30.36 -20.56 -6.86
CA GLU A 400 -30.49 -21.80 -6.07
C GLU A 400 -31.70 -22.62 -6.50
N VAL A 401 -32.70 -21.95 -7.03
CA VAL A 401 -33.93 -22.62 -7.55
C VAL A 401 -33.66 -23.25 -8.91
N PRO A 402 -34.20 -24.46 -9.19
CA PRO A 402 -34.16 -25.06 -10.53
C PRO A 402 -34.70 -24.11 -11.61
N LYS A 403 -34.26 -24.32 -12.87
CA LYS A 403 -34.81 -23.53 -13.99
C LYS A 403 -36.33 -23.68 -14.06
N PRO A 404 -37.09 -22.55 -14.06
CA PRO A 404 -38.53 -22.62 -14.17
C PRO A 404 -38.97 -23.36 -15.47
N ALA A 405 -39.84 -24.34 -15.34
CA ALA A 405 -40.35 -25.13 -16.45
C ALA A 405 -41.77 -24.67 -16.84
N GLY A 406 -41.92 -23.39 -17.13
CA GLY A 406 -43.19 -22.78 -17.56
C GLY A 406 -44.18 -22.45 -16.42
N LYS A 407 -43.76 -22.68 -15.15
CA LYS A 407 -44.52 -22.24 -13.96
C LYS A 407 -43.65 -21.35 -13.10
N ALA A 408 -44.26 -20.32 -12.50
CA ALA A 408 -43.57 -19.47 -11.55
C ALA A 408 -43.23 -20.26 -10.29
N GLU A 409 -41.97 -20.10 -9.83
CA GLU A 409 -41.48 -20.59 -8.56
C GLU A 409 -41.55 -19.47 -7.53
N TYR A 410 -42.32 -19.66 -6.48
CA TYR A 410 -42.45 -18.67 -5.40
C TYR A 410 -41.55 -19.06 -4.19
N ARG A 411 -40.77 -18.14 -3.71
CA ARG A 411 -39.86 -18.32 -2.58
C ARG A 411 -39.92 -17.11 -1.66
N THR A 412 -39.49 -17.33 -0.44
CA THR A 412 -39.30 -16.28 0.58
C THR A 412 -37.84 -16.23 0.98
N VAL A 413 -37.32 -15.06 1.29
CA VAL A 413 -35.93 -14.86 1.71
C VAL A 413 -35.82 -13.67 2.67
N ALA A 414 -35.00 -13.80 3.68
CA ALA A 414 -34.59 -12.68 4.53
C ALA A 414 -33.58 -11.81 3.80
N LEU A 415 -33.69 -10.50 3.95
CA LEU A 415 -32.75 -9.52 3.43
C LEU A 415 -31.74 -9.09 4.53
N ASP A 416 -30.68 -8.43 4.11
CA ASP A 416 -29.58 -8.02 5.01
C ASP A 416 -30.03 -7.01 6.09
N ASP A 417 -31.10 -6.22 5.83
CA ASP A 417 -31.75 -5.29 6.75
C ASP A 417 -32.81 -5.94 7.64
N ALA A 418 -32.88 -7.28 7.63
CA ALA A 418 -33.87 -8.09 8.32
C ALA A 418 -35.30 -8.01 7.77
N ALA A 419 -35.56 -7.29 6.68
CA ALA A 419 -36.81 -7.38 5.93
C ALA A 419 -36.98 -8.77 5.32
N ALA A 420 -38.21 -9.16 4.97
CA ALA A 420 -38.49 -10.36 4.22
C ALA A 420 -38.89 -9.99 2.78
N ALA A 421 -38.50 -10.82 1.82
CA ALA A 421 -38.94 -10.68 0.46
C ALA A 421 -39.72 -11.92 -0.01
N VAL A 422 -40.77 -11.69 -0.78
CA VAL A 422 -41.48 -12.72 -1.54
C VAL A 422 -41.06 -12.58 -3.00
N VAL A 423 -40.48 -13.65 -3.54
CA VAL A 423 -39.86 -13.66 -4.85
C VAL A 423 -40.60 -14.64 -5.77
N ALA A 424 -40.97 -14.18 -6.95
CA ALA A 424 -41.43 -15.03 -8.07
C ALA A 424 -40.27 -15.15 -9.08
N ILE A 425 -39.93 -16.37 -9.46
CA ILE A 425 -38.94 -16.67 -10.47
C ILE A 425 -39.69 -17.32 -11.63
N THR A 426 -39.80 -16.63 -12.77
CA THR A 426 -40.76 -16.96 -13.82
C THR A 426 -40.12 -17.53 -15.06
N ALA A 427 -38.92 -17.11 -15.39
CA ALA A 427 -38.21 -17.54 -16.58
C ALA A 427 -36.68 -17.63 -16.36
N SER A 428 -36.04 -18.27 -17.33
CA SER A 428 -34.59 -18.33 -17.42
C SER A 428 -34.19 -18.15 -18.88
N ARG A 429 -33.20 -17.31 -19.13
CA ARG A 429 -32.61 -17.15 -20.46
C ARG A 429 -31.08 -17.07 -20.35
N LEU A 430 -30.42 -17.14 -21.48
CA LEU A 430 -29.01 -16.74 -21.58
C LEU A 430 -28.97 -15.25 -21.95
N ASP A 431 -27.98 -14.55 -21.41
CA ASP A 431 -27.74 -13.17 -21.79
C ASP A 431 -27.39 -13.08 -23.28
N PRO A 432 -28.16 -12.32 -24.08
CA PRO A 432 -27.89 -12.20 -25.52
C PRO A 432 -26.48 -11.64 -25.81
N GLU A 433 -25.99 -10.74 -24.97
CA GLU A 433 -24.66 -10.13 -25.12
C GLU A 433 -23.53 -11.10 -24.77
N GLY A 434 -23.78 -12.12 -23.98
CA GLY A 434 -22.81 -13.13 -23.59
C GLY A 434 -22.28 -13.98 -24.76
N SER A 435 -23.02 -14.01 -25.89
CA SER A 435 -22.65 -14.71 -27.13
C SER A 435 -21.88 -13.84 -28.12
N SER A 436 -21.56 -12.61 -27.80
CA SER A 436 -20.79 -11.74 -28.70
C SER A 436 -19.40 -12.32 -28.99
N PRO A 437 -18.83 -12.15 -30.18
CA PRO A 437 -17.51 -12.65 -30.54
C PRO A 437 -16.42 -12.15 -29.58
N GLU A 438 -16.54 -10.93 -29.12
CA GLU A 438 -15.62 -10.28 -28.16
C GLU A 438 -15.66 -11.02 -26.82
N ARG A 439 -16.83 -11.23 -26.26
CA ARG A 439 -17.05 -11.95 -24.99
C ARG A 439 -16.59 -13.42 -25.06
N LEU A 440 -16.87 -14.09 -26.16
CA LEU A 440 -16.41 -15.48 -26.34
C LEU A 440 -14.89 -15.57 -26.44
N ASN A 441 -14.22 -14.60 -27.08
CA ASN A 441 -12.78 -14.54 -27.14
C ASN A 441 -12.15 -14.21 -25.76
N GLU A 442 -12.75 -13.30 -25.01
CA GLU A 442 -12.33 -12.97 -23.64
C GLU A 442 -12.40 -14.23 -22.76
N ARG A 443 -13.54 -14.92 -22.74
CA ARG A 443 -13.70 -16.17 -21.99
C ARG A 443 -12.72 -17.26 -22.38
N ARG A 444 -12.47 -17.39 -23.68
CA ARG A 444 -11.47 -18.37 -24.16
C ARG A 444 -10.10 -18.07 -23.54
N ARG A 445 -9.70 -16.79 -23.50
CA ARG A 445 -8.44 -16.38 -22.89
C ARG A 445 -8.42 -16.61 -21.38
N GLU A 446 -9.50 -16.24 -20.69
CA GLU A 446 -9.62 -16.43 -19.24
C GLU A 446 -9.64 -17.91 -18.83
N ALA A 447 -10.37 -18.74 -19.57
CA ALA A 447 -10.42 -20.18 -19.33
C ALA A 447 -9.05 -20.83 -19.57
N ALA A 448 -8.40 -20.51 -20.69
CA ALA A 448 -7.05 -20.97 -21.00
C ALA A 448 -6.03 -20.51 -19.91
N ALA A 449 -6.11 -19.26 -19.48
CA ALA A 449 -5.24 -18.75 -18.41
C ALA A 449 -5.47 -19.46 -17.07
N ARG A 450 -6.72 -19.78 -16.72
CA ARG A 450 -7.04 -20.56 -15.49
C ARG A 450 -6.49 -21.99 -15.56
N HIS A 451 -6.64 -22.67 -16.72
CA HIS A 451 -6.09 -24.00 -16.94
C HIS A 451 -4.56 -23.96 -16.81
N GLY A 452 -3.90 -23.07 -17.54
CA GLY A 452 -2.45 -22.93 -17.50
C GLY A 452 -1.89 -22.62 -16.08
N ALA A 453 -2.62 -21.84 -15.28
CA ALA A 453 -2.26 -21.62 -13.88
C ALA A 453 -2.42 -22.89 -13.03
N GLY A 454 -3.48 -23.67 -13.28
CA GLY A 454 -3.71 -24.97 -12.67
C GLY A 454 -2.62 -25.97 -13.01
N ASP A 455 -2.24 -26.06 -14.27
CA ASP A 455 -1.23 -26.97 -14.78
C ASP A 455 0.17 -26.64 -14.25
N VAL A 456 0.52 -25.35 -14.15
CA VAL A 456 1.76 -24.93 -13.47
C VAL A 456 1.75 -25.38 -12.00
N THR A 457 0.61 -25.21 -11.31
CA THR A 457 0.48 -25.62 -9.91
C THR A 457 0.63 -27.14 -9.76
N ALA A 458 -0.03 -27.90 -10.62
CA ALA A 458 0.06 -29.36 -10.65
C ALA A 458 1.49 -29.83 -10.97
N TYR A 459 2.12 -29.19 -11.96
CA TYR A 459 3.51 -29.48 -12.34
C TYR A 459 4.49 -29.23 -11.18
N VAL A 460 4.36 -28.09 -10.49
CA VAL A 460 5.19 -27.76 -9.32
C VAL A 460 4.93 -28.73 -8.16
N ALA A 461 3.67 -29.10 -7.94
CA ALA A 461 3.32 -30.08 -6.91
C ALA A 461 3.96 -31.45 -7.19
N GLU A 462 3.93 -31.90 -8.44
CA GLU A 462 4.54 -33.16 -8.86
C GLU A 462 6.08 -33.11 -8.77
N LEU A 463 6.70 -32.00 -9.13
CA LEU A 463 8.14 -31.80 -8.92
C LEU A 463 8.52 -31.87 -7.45
N ARG A 464 7.74 -31.22 -6.57
CA ARG A 464 7.95 -31.28 -5.10
C ARG A 464 7.80 -32.69 -4.56
N ARG A 465 6.84 -33.47 -5.07
CA ARG A 465 6.64 -34.86 -4.68
C ARG A 465 7.81 -35.77 -5.03
N LYS A 466 8.49 -35.46 -6.16
CA LYS A 466 9.64 -36.22 -6.68
C LYS A 466 10.99 -35.73 -6.16
N ALA A 467 11.06 -34.50 -5.66
CA ALA A 467 12.30 -33.90 -5.17
C ALA A 467 12.56 -34.25 -3.71
N ASP A 468 13.83 -34.43 -3.39
CA ASP A 468 14.29 -34.46 -2.00
C ASP A 468 14.42 -33.03 -1.48
N VAL A 469 13.44 -32.57 -0.69
CA VAL A 469 13.34 -31.17 -0.24
C VAL A 469 13.97 -31.01 1.12
N THR A 470 15.15 -30.42 1.18
CA THR A 470 15.82 -30.06 2.43
C THR A 470 15.49 -28.61 2.77
N LYS A 471 14.90 -28.39 3.94
CA LYS A 471 14.66 -27.03 4.47
C LYS A 471 15.88 -26.57 5.25
N ASN A 472 16.45 -25.42 4.90
CA ASN A 472 17.47 -24.78 5.73
C ASN A 472 16.80 -23.88 6.77
N PRO A 473 16.75 -24.29 8.06
CA PRO A 473 16.10 -23.49 9.10
C PRO A 473 16.78 -22.12 9.34
N LYS A 474 18.08 -22.01 9.00
CA LYS A 474 18.85 -20.76 9.16
C LYS A 474 18.63 -19.71 8.05
N ALA A 475 17.80 -20.00 7.05
CA ALA A 475 17.53 -19.05 5.95
C ALA A 475 16.44 -18.02 6.33
N PHE A 476 15.87 -18.13 7.53
CA PHE A 476 14.79 -17.28 8.05
C PHE A 476 15.15 -16.65 9.42
N GLU A 477 16.38 -16.79 9.88
CA GLU A 477 17.03 -16.03 10.95
C GLU A 477 17.81 -14.82 10.34
#